data_fe86ff72501d806a7cd72db256a7dc25
#
_entry.id   fe86ff72501d806a7cd72db256a7dc25
#
_cell.length_a   1.000
_cell.length_b   1.000
_cell.length_c   1.000
_cell.angle_alpha   90.00
_cell.angle_beta   90.00
_cell.angle_gamma   90.00
#
_symmetry.space_group_name_H-M   'P 1'
#
loop_
_entity.id
_entity.type
_entity.pdbx_description
1 polymer ?
#
loop_
_entity_poly.entity_id
_entity_poly.type
_entity_poly.pdbx_seq_one_letter_code
_entity_poly.pdbx_strand_id
1 'polypeptide(L)'
;LVYDSNGNLFFTDPPYGLLEGDNDKLKEISFNGVYMLSPNGDIKVLIKNLSRPNGISISNDEKTLYVANSDNKNPIIMKYELSEDGINNPEVFFDGRELTKKDIGLFDGLKVHPSGNIFATGPGGVLVIKENGDHIGTIRTEVRTANCAFDEKFEYLYMTSDMFLTRIKINTK
;
A
#
# COMPACT_ATOMS: atom_id res chain seq x y z
N LEU A 1 2.34 -7.22 2.28
CA LEU A 1 1.99 -8.42 1.53
C LEU A 1 0.49 -8.65 1.46
N VAL A 2 0.00 -9.34 0.42
CA VAL A 2 -1.39 -9.74 0.21
C VAL A 2 -1.45 -11.03 -0.59
N TYR A 3 -2.44 -11.88 -0.31
CA TYR A 3 -2.74 -13.08 -1.10
C TYR A 3 -3.91 -12.81 -2.04
N ASP A 4 -3.89 -13.44 -3.23
CA ASP A 4 -5.08 -13.61 -4.06
C ASP A 4 -5.82 -14.93 -3.70
N SER A 5 -6.96 -15.17 -4.33
CA SER A 5 -7.77 -16.37 -4.11
C SER A 5 -7.11 -17.66 -4.64
N ASN A 6 -6.12 -17.55 -5.53
CA ASN A 6 -5.33 -18.65 -6.06
C ASN A 6 -4.16 -19.04 -5.15
N GLY A 7 -3.93 -18.28 -4.06
CA GLY A 7 -2.83 -18.47 -3.11
C GLY A 7 -1.51 -17.87 -3.56
N ASN A 8 -1.48 -17.02 -4.59
CA ASN A 8 -0.30 -16.25 -4.91
C ASN A 8 -0.08 -15.16 -3.86
N LEU A 9 1.15 -15.03 -3.39
CA LEU A 9 1.57 -14.00 -2.46
C LEU A 9 2.22 -12.83 -3.20
N PHE A 10 1.63 -11.65 -3.10
CA PHE A 10 2.22 -10.40 -3.59
C PHE A 10 2.90 -9.67 -2.43
N PHE A 11 4.13 -9.24 -2.63
CA PHE A 11 4.89 -8.55 -1.60
C PHE A 11 5.84 -7.49 -2.18
N THR A 12 6.20 -6.54 -1.34
CA THR A 12 7.13 -5.45 -1.62
C THR A 12 8.41 -5.66 -0.84
N ASP A 13 9.54 -5.23 -1.40
CA ASP A 13 10.86 -5.35 -0.79
C ASP A 13 11.60 -4.00 -0.83
N PRO A 14 11.22 -3.04 0.04
CA PRO A 14 11.93 -1.79 0.22
C PRO A 14 13.19 -2.00 1.10
N PRO A 15 14.18 -1.08 1.04
CA PRO A 15 15.48 -1.27 1.71
C PRO A 15 15.47 -0.88 3.20
N TYR A 16 14.32 -0.98 3.89
CA TYR A 16 14.19 -0.51 5.29
C TYR A 16 14.94 -1.37 6.32
N GLY A 17 15.27 -2.61 5.97
CA GLY A 17 16.10 -3.49 6.81
C GLY A 17 17.60 -3.18 6.75
N LEU A 18 18.02 -2.28 5.86
CA LEU A 18 19.41 -1.92 5.63
C LEU A 18 19.72 -0.56 6.25
N LEU A 19 20.83 -0.46 7.01
CA LEU A 19 21.20 0.77 7.74
C LEU A 19 21.43 1.98 6.82
N GLU A 20 22.04 1.77 5.64
CA GLU A 20 22.33 2.80 4.65
C GLU A 20 21.32 2.78 3.48
N GLY A 21 20.21 2.05 3.62
CA GLY A 21 19.16 1.94 2.61
C GLY A 21 19.70 1.42 1.27
N ASP A 22 19.47 2.17 0.18
CA ASP A 22 19.91 1.75 -1.17
C ASP A 22 21.44 1.75 -1.34
N ASN A 23 22.17 2.46 -0.50
CA ASN A 23 23.63 2.53 -0.55
C ASN A 23 24.32 1.51 0.36
N ASP A 24 23.54 0.69 1.05
CA ASP A 24 24.09 -0.31 1.96
C ASP A 24 24.85 -1.40 1.21
N LYS A 25 26.02 -1.73 1.72
CA LYS A 25 26.91 -2.76 1.14
C LYS A 25 26.32 -4.17 1.18
N LEU A 26 25.35 -4.40 2.07
CA LEU A 26 24.63 -5.67 2.19
C LEU A 26 23.44 -5.77 1.23
N LYS A 27 23.15 -4.72 0.44
CA LYS A 27 22.10 -4.76 -0.56
C LYS A 27 22.52 -5.59 -1.76
N GLU A 28 21.96 -6.79 -1.88
CA GLU A 28 22.28 -7.74 -2.96
C GLU A 28 21.54 -7.43 -4.27
N ILE A 29 20.33 -6.88 -4.18
CA ILE A 29 19.47 -6.56 -5.35
C ILE A 29 19.56 -5.08 -5.65
N SER A 30 19.80 -4.71 -6.92
CA SER A 30 20.04 -3.33 -7.35
C SER A 30 18.79 -2.44 -7.43
N PHE A 31 17.60 -2.97 -7.14
CA PHE A 31 16.31 -2.26 -7.15
C PHE A 31 15.49 -2.62 -5.91
N ASN A 32 14.43 -1.88 -5.68
CA ASN A 32 13.41 -2.19 -4.66
C ASN A 32 12.21 -2.76 -5.40
N GLY A 33 11.91 -4.02 -5.17
CA GLY A 33 11.00 -4.80 -6.02
C GLY A 33 9.58 -4.92 -5.48
N VAL A 34 8.66 -5.22 -6.40
CA VAL A 34 7.38 -5.85 -6.09
C VAL A 34 7.37 -7.21 -6.76
N TYR A 35 6.95 -8.22 -6.02
CA TYR A 35 7.08 -9.62 -6.42
C TYR A 35 5.75 -10.35 -6.27
N MET A 36 5.62 -11.45 -7.01
CA MET A 36 4.60 -12.48 -6.82
C MET A 36 5.32 -13.80 -6.56
N LEU A 37 4.96 -14.47 -5.46
CA LEU A 37 5.34 -15.84 -5.16
C LEU A 37 4.13 -16.73 -5.34
N SER A 38 4.19 -17.67 -6.27
CA SER A 38 3.14 -18.63 -6.52
C SER A 38 3.20 -19.83 -5.54
N PRO A 39 2.10 -20.58 -5.36
CA PRO A 39 2.05 -21.73 -4.42
C PRO A 39 3.06 -22.83 -4.68
N ASN A 40 3.56 -22.96 -5.93
CA ASN A 40 4.59 -23.91 -6.30
C ASN A 40 6.02 -23.45 -5.97
N GLY A 41 6.18 -22.23 -5.43
CA GLY A 41 7.46 -21.65 -5.03
C GLY A 41 8.14 -20.77 -6.09
N ASP A 42 7.53 -20.56 -7.26
CA ASP A 42 8.09 -19.69 -8.28
C ASP A 42 7.94 -18.21 -7.89
N ILE A 43 9.03 -17.45 -8.00
CA ILE A 43 9.05 -16.01 -7.74
C ILE A 43 9.14 -15.25 -9.06
N LYS A 44 8.21 -14.32 -9.26
CA LYS A 44 8.16 -13.41 -10.40
C LYS A 44 8.35 -11.98 -9.92
N VAL A 45 9.29 -11.24 -10.54
CA VAL A 45 9.44 -9.79 -10.31
C VAL A 45 8.40 -9.07 -11.17
N LEU A 46 7.54 -8.28 -10.53
CA LEU A 46 6.47 -7.53 -11.20
C LEU A 46 6.87 -6.08 -11.48
N ILE A 47 7.49 -5.38 -10.49
CA ILE A 47 7.83 -3.97 -10.59
C ILE A 47 9.27 -3.77 -10.08
N LYS A 48 10.06 -2.91 -10.78
CA LYS A 48 11.44 -2.57 -10.44
C LYS A 48 11.71 -1.07 -10.34
N ASN A 49 10.74 -0.24 -10.71
CA ASN A 49 10.92 1.19 -10.94
C ASN A 49 10.28 2.09 -9.86
N LEU A 50 9.81 1.52 -8.76
CA LEU A 50 9.42 2.28 -7.57
C LEU A 50 10.60 2.42 -6.64
N SER A 51 10.81 3.64 -6.11
CA SER A 51 11.94 3.93 -5.21
C SER A 51 11.76 3.34 -3.81
N ARG A 52 10.52 3.26 -3.33
CA ARG A 52 10.15 2.77 -1.98
C ARG A 52 8.79 2.07 -2.02
N PRO A 53 8.64 0.96 -2.78
CA PRO A 53 7.40 0.20 -2.76
C PRO A 53 7.14 -0.29 -1.33
N ASN A 54 5.93 -0.06 -0.80
CA ASN A 54 5.59 -0.39 0.59
C ASN A 54 4.23 -1.07 0.66
N GLY A 55 3.17 -0.38 1.02
CA GLY A 55 1.84 -0.95 1.09
C GLY A 55 1.39 -1.58 -0.24
N ILE A 56 0.78 -2.74 -0.16
CA ILE A 56 0.30 -3.48 -1.32
C ILE A 56 -1.06 -4.12 -1.02
N SER A 57 -1.99 -4.04 -1.96
CA SER A 57 -3.31 -4.68 -1.85
C SER A 57 -3.89 -4.97 -3.23
N ILE A 58 -4.91 -5.82 -3.27
CA ILE A 58 -5.61 -6.23 -4.49
C ILE A 58 -7.07 -5.79 -4.38
N SER A 59 -7.69 -5.38 -5.50
CA SER A 59 -9.12 -5.08 -5.56
C SER A 59 -9.99 -6.31 -5.23
N ASN A 60 -11.24 -6.08 -4.84
CA ASN A 60 -12.15 -7.17 -4.45
C ASN A 60 -12.44 -8.17 -5.58
N ASP A 61 -12.33 -7.74 -6.84
CA ASP A 61 -12.47 -8.58 -8.04
C ASP A 61 -11.14 -9.19 -8.52
N GLU A 62 -10.07 -8.93 -7.78
CA GLU A 62 -8.70 -9.40 -8.04
C GLU A 62 -8.12 -8.97 -9.40
N LYS A 63 -8.65 -7.90 -10.01
CA LYS A 63 -8.19 -7.39 -11.32
C LYS A 63 -7.26 -6.19 -11.22
N THR A 64 -7.09 -5.60 -10.03
CA THR A 64 -6.24 -4.43 -9.84
C THR A 64 -5.30 -4.65 -8.66
N LEU A 65 -4.00 -4.42 -8.91
CA LEU A 65 -2.97 -4.37 -7.87
C LEU A 65 -2.69 -2.91 -7.54
N TYR A 66 -2.80 -2.54 -6.27
CA TYR A 66 -2.41 -1.24 -5.74
C TYR A 66 -1.08 -1.34 -4.99
N VAL A 67 -0.17 -0.40 -5.28
CA VAL A 67 1.15 -0.34 -4.61
C VAL A 67 1.43 1.09 -4.18
N ALA A 68 1.66 1.28 -2.88
CA ALA A 68 2.08 2.55 -2.31
C ALA A 68 3.59 2.74 -2.47
N ASN A 69 4.02 3.93 -2.88
CA ASN A 69 5.41 4.34 -2.90
C ASN A 69 5.69 5.31 -1.74
N SER A 70 6.45 4.86 -0.74
CA SER A 70 6.77 5.59 0.49
C SER A 70 7.99 6.49 0.31
N ASP A 71 8.00 7.29 -0.74
CA ASP A 71 9.09 8.21 -1.07
C ASP A 71 8.60 9.66 -0.95
N ASN A 72 9.29 10.46 -0.12
CA ASN A 72 8.94 11.88 0.06
C ASN A 72 9.05 12.71 -1.23
N LYS A 73 9.88 12.29 -2.18
CA LYS A 73 10.02 12.95 -3.49
C LYS A 73 8.93 12.53 -4.48
N ASN A 74 8.36 11.36 -4.29
CA ASN A 74 7.33 10.81 -5.16
C ASN A 74 6.31 9.97 -4.36
N PRO A 75 5.54 10.62 -3.45
CA PRO A 75 4.55 9.95 -2.61
C PRO A 75 3.27 9.67 -3.41
N ILE A 76 3.22 8.52 -4.05
CA ILE A 76 2.11 8.10 -4.91
C ILE A 76 1.60 6.71 -4.52
N ILE A 77 0.37 6.43 -4.90
CA ILE A 77 -0.16 5.08 -4.98
C ILE A 77 -0.34 4.76 -6.46
N MET A 78 0.27 3.68 -6.89
CA MET A 78 0.12 3.16 -8.25
C MET A 78 -0.99 2.12 -8.29
N LYS A 79 -1.67 1.99 -9.44
CA LYS A 79 -2.51 0.84 -9.77
C LYS A 79 -2.02 0.19 -11.06
N TYR A 80 -2.24 -1.12 -11.14
CA TYR A 80 -1.88 -1.95 -12.27
C TYR A 80 -3.03 -2.92 -12.55
N GLU A 81 -3.32 -3.18 -13.80
CA GLU A 81 -4.18 -4.31 -14.17
C GLU A 81 -3.48 -5.62 -13.82
N LEU A 82 -4.14 -6.47 -13.04
CA LEU A 82 -3.65 -7.78 -12.63
C LEU A 82 -4.28 -8.86 -13.50
N SER A 83 -3.45 -9.77 -14.01
CA SER A 83 -3.85 -10.92 -14.80
C SER A 83 -2.99 -12.15 -14.43
N GLU A 84 -3.34 -13.32 -14.93
CA GLU A 84 -2.55 -14.54 -14.76
C GLU A 84 -1.11 -14.39 -15.29
N ASP A 85 -0.93 -13.60 -16.35
CA ASP A 85 0.38 -13.33 -16.95
C ASP A 85 1.22 -12.29 -16.17
N GLY A 86 0.65 -11.64 -15.16
CA GLY A 86 1.28 -10.61 -14.32
C GLY A 86 0.51 -9.30 -14.31
N ILE A 87 1.23 -8.18 -14.38
CA ILE A 87 0.64 -6.83 -14.30
C ILE A 87 0.87 -6.04 -15.58
N ASN A 88 -0.10 -5.18 -15.91
CA ASN A 88 -0.09 -4.29 -17.08
C ASN A 88 -0.63 -2.90 -16.71
N ASN A 89 -0.60 -1.97 -17.67
CA ASN A 89 -1.25 -0.65 -17.62
C ASN A 89 -0.98 0.13 -16.33
N PRO A 90 0.30 0.48 -16.04
CA PRO A 90 0.65 1.26 -14.87
C PRO A 90 0.04 2.65 -14.91
N GLU A 91 -0.71 3.02 -13.87
CA GLU A 91 -1.30 4.35 -13.70
C GLU A 91 -1.03 4.88 -12.29
N VAL A 92 -0.87 6.21 -12.15
CA VAL A 92 -0.91 6.85 -10.84
C VAL A 92 -2.36 6.87 -10.39
N PHE A 93 -2.68 6.06 -9.38
CA PHE A 93 -4.00 6.01 -8.79
C PHE A 93 -4.27 7.21 -7.89
N PHE A 94 -3.28 7.57 -7.07
CA PHE A 94 -3.38 8.71 -6.17
C PHE A 94 -2.02 9.41 -6.00
N ASP A 95 -2.04 10.74 -6.07
CA ASP A 95 -0.86 11.59 -5.89
C ASP A 95 -0.94 12.32 -4.54
N GLY A 96 -0.03 11.99 -3.63
CA GLY A 96 0.01 12.54 -2.29
C GLY A 96 0.88 13.79 -2.10
N ARG A 97 1.51 14.32 -3.17
CA ARG A 97 2.49 15.43 -3.07
C ARG A 97 1.94 16.67 -2.38
N GLU A 98 0.67 17.01 -2.58
CA GLU A 98 0.06 18.16 -1.94
C GLU A 98 -0.30 17.91 -0.46
N LEU A 99 -0.56 16.65 -0.09
CA LEU A 99 -0.85 16.28 1.29
C LEU A 99 0.42 16.21 2.13
N THR A 100 1.52 15.69 1.59
CA THR A 100 2.81 15.60 2.29
C THR A 100 3.43 16.95 2.62
N LYS A 101 3.01 18.03 1.94
CA LYS A 101 3.40 19.40 2.29
C LYS A 101 2.69 19.94 3.53
N LYS A 102 1.54 19.39 3.87
CA LYS A 102 0.63 19.89 4.91
C LYS A 102 0.62 19.03 6.17
N ASP A 103 0.77 17.74 5.99
CA ASP A 103 0.60 16.74 7.04
C ASP A 103 1.81 15.81 7.11
N ILE A 104 2.10 15.31 8.32
CA ILE A 104 3.16 14.32 8.56
C ILE A 104 2.73 12.93 8.05
N GLY A 105 3.72 12.12 7.65
CA GLY A 105 3.53 10.75 7.18
C GLY A 105 3.78 10.61 5.69
N LEU A 106 4.04 9.37 5.28
CA LEU A 106 4.16 8.94 3.89
C LEU A 106 3.25 7.74 3.70
N PHE A 107 2.94 7.39 2.44
CA PHE A 107 2.18 6.18 2.17
C PHE A 107 2.93 4.95 2.69
N ASP A 108 2.21 4.11 3.45
CA ASP A 108 2.72 2.90 4.06
C ASP A 108 1.71 1.77 3.81
N GLY A 109 1.07 1.18 4.80
CA GLY A 109 0.08 0.14 4.60
C GLY A 109 -1.20 0.62 3.90
N LEU A 110 -1.84 -0.26 3.14
CA LEU A 110 -3.15 0.01 2.54
C LEU A 110 -4.03 -1.24 2.52
N LYS A 111 -5.35 -1.03 2.54
CA LYS A 111 -6.37 -2.07 2.47
C LYS A 111 -7.52 -1.63 1.58
N VAL A 112 -8.09 -2.58 0.83
CA VAL A 112 -9.32 -2.39 0.07
C VAL A 112 -10.50 -2.86 0.91
N HIS A 113 -11.51 -1.99 1.08
CA HIS A 113 -12.75 -2.30 1.77
C HIS A 113 -13.73 -2.99 0.79
N PRO A 114 -14.69 -3.84 1.24
CA PRO A 114 -15.70 -4.44 0.35
C PRO A 114 -16.52 -3.46 -0.49
N SER A 115 -16.64 -2.19 -0.07
CA SER A 115 -17.25 -1.12 -0.87
C SER A 115 -16.41 -0.66 -2.07
N GLY A 116 -15.19 -1.20 -2.27
CA GLY A 116 -14.22 -0.75 -3.26
C GLY A 116 -13.35 0.43 -2.81
N ASN A 117 -13.66 1.09 -1.68
CA ASN A 117 -12.83 2.18 -1.18
C ASN A 117 -11.48 1.67 -0.67
N ILE A 118 -10.43 2.43 -0.96
CA ILE A 118 -9.07 2.15 -0.51
C ILE A 118 -8.79 2.97 0.77
N PHE A 119 -8.35 2.31 1.82
CA PHE A 119 -7.89 2.89 3.06
C PHE A 119 -6.37 2.81 3.07
N ALA A 120 -5.70 3.93 2.85
CA ALA A 120 -4.24 4.01 2.75
C ALA A 120 -3.68 4.84 3.89
N THR A 121 -2.76 4.28 4.68
CA THR A 121 -2.01 5.08 5.64
C THR A 121 -1.11 6.05 4.88
N GLY A 122 -0.98 7.27 5.41
CA GLY A 122 -0.28 8.33 4.68
C GLY A 122 -0.28 9.66 5.45
N PRO A 123 -0.16 10.78 4.72
CA PRO A 123 -0.15 12.10 5.34
C PRO A 123 -1.40 12.36 6.18
N GLY A 124 -1.19 12.64 7.47
CA GLY A 124 -2.25 12.98 8.44
C GLY A 124 -2.97 11.80 9.08
N GLY A 125 -2.71 10.54 8.66
CA GLY A 125 -3.36 9.35 9.21
C GLY A 125 -3.74 8.32 8.18
N VAL A 126 -5.04 7.99 8.03
CA VAL A 126 -5.54 7.05 7.02
C VAL A 126 -6.44 7.78 6.02
N LEU A 127 -5.99 7.85 4.77
CA LEU A 127 -6.76 8.41 3.66
C LEU A 127 -7.84 7.41 3.23
N VAL A 128 -9.03 7.90 2.97
CA VAL A 128 -10.13 7.14 2.37
C VAL A 128 -10.29 7.61 0.93
N ILE A 129 -10.00 6.73 -0.02
CA ILE A 129 -9.95 7.03 -1.45
C ILE A 129 -10.95 6.12 -2.15
N LYS A 130 -11.82 6.68 -2.99
CA LYS A 130 -12.73 5.88 -3.82
C LYS A 130 -11.95 5.09 -4.87
N GLU A 131 -12.57 4.05 -5.42
CA GLU A 131 -12.03 3.25 -6.51
C GLU A 131 -11.65 4.07 -7.77
N ASN A 132 -12.31 5.22 -7.98
CA ASN A 132 -11.99 6.15 -9.08
C ASN A 132 -10.84 7.12 -8.77
N GLY A 133 -10.23 7.05 -7.57
CA GLY A 133 -9.13 7.91 -7.13
C GLY A 133 -9.57 9.17 -6.35
N ASP A 134 -10.87 9.42 -6.17
CA ASP A 134 -11.34 10.58 -5.40
C ASP A 134 -11.02 10.43 -3.91
N HIS A 135 -10.29 11.37 -3.33
CA HIS A 135 -10.05 11.45 -1.89
C HIS A 135 -11.30 11.95 -1.16
N ILE A 136 -11.95 11.08 -0.38
CA ILE A 136 -13.17 11.43 0.35
C ILE A 136 -12.85 12.14 1.66
N GLY A 137 -11.73 11.78 2.31
CA GLY A 137 -11.31 12.35 3.57
C GLY A 137 -10.16 11.58 4.21
N THR A 138 -9.68 12.08 5.35
CA THR A 138 -8.61 11.45 6.13
C THR A 138 -9.08 11.22 7.56
N ILE A 139 -8.97 9.97 8.03
CA ILE A 139 -9.10 9.62 9.44
C ILE A 139 -7.82 10.09 10.12
N ARG A 140 -7.91 11.20 10.84
CA ARG A 140 -6.75 11.83 11.47
C ARG A 140 -6.34 11.11 12.73
N THR A 141 -5.05 10.84 12.87
CA THR A 141 -4.47 10.14 14.02
C THR A 141 -3.51 11.02 14.82
N GLU A 142 -3.21 12.23 14.34
CA GLU A 142 -2.26 13.21 14.93
C GLU A 142 -0.81 12.71 15.01
N VAL A 143 -0.55 11.46 14.63
CA VAL A 143 0.76 10.81 14.60
C VAL A 143 0.93 10.02 13.31
N ARG A 144 2.13 9.54 13.02
CA ARG A 144 2.36 8.66 11.84
C ARG A 144 1.62 7.35 12.03
N THR A 145 0.91 6.93 11.00
CA THR A 145 0.20 5.66 10.97
C THR A 145 0.83 4.76 9.91
N ALA A 146 1.39 3.64 10.37
CA ALA A 146 2.15 2.75 9.52
C ALA A 146 1.26 1.73 8.79
N ASN A 147 0.22 1.23 9.44
CA ASN A 147 -0.64 0.22 8.83
C ASN A 147 -2.07 0.30 9.36
N CYS A 148 -2.99 -0.32 8.62
CA CYS A 148 -4.37 -0.49 9.06
C CYS A 148 -4.91 -1.87 8.66
N ALA A 149 -5.94 -2.31 9.37
CA ALA A 149 -6.66 -3.55 9.08
C ALA A 149 -8.11 -3.42 9.51
N PHE A 150 -9.00 -4.07 8.78
CA PHE A 150 -10.40 -4.21 9.19
C PHE A 150 -10.57 -5.44 10.10
N ASP A 151 -11.62 -5.43 10.91
CA ASP A 151 -12.16 -6.65 11.51
C ASP A 151 -12.88 -7.51 10.45
N GLU A 152 -13.24 -8.74 10.81
CA GLU A 152 -13.89 -9.69 9.90
C GLU A 152 -15.23 -9.19 9.32
N LYS A 153 -15.91 -8.30 10.04
CA LYS A 153 -17.21 -7.72 9.62
C LYS A 153 -17.09 -6.40 8.89
N PHE A 154 -15.86 -5.87 8.76
CA PHE A 154 -15.58 -4.54 8.21
C PHE A 154 -16.31 -3.39 8.94
N GLU A 155 -16.62 -3.59 10.22
CA GLU A 155 -17.27 -2.58 11.07
C GLU A 155 -16.24 -1.64 11.72
N TYR A 156 -15.03 -2.13 11.96
CA TYR A 156 -13.96 -1.38 12.59
C TYR A 156 -12.69 -1.38 11.76
N LEU A 157 -12.05 -0.22 11.69
CA LEU A 157 -10.69 -0.06 11.19
C LEU A 157 -9.74 0.05 12.39
N TYR A 158 -8.78 -0.83 12.48
CA TYR A 158 -7.66 -0.79 13.41
C TYR A 158 -6.46 -0.14 12.73
N MET A 159 -5.71 0.68 13.47
CA MET A 159 -4.59 1.45 12.95
C MET A 159 -3.41 1.38 13.90
N THR A 160 -2.21 1.07 13.37
CA THR A 160 -0.96 1.16 14.12
C THR A 160 -0.40 2.57 13.96
N SER A 161 -0.63 3.40 14.98
CA SER A 161 -0.36 4.85 14.96
C SER A 161 0.72 5.17 15.98
N ASP A 162 1.99 5.18 15.51
CA ASP A 162 3.19 5.31 16.35
C ASP A 162 3.20 4.25 17.46
N MET A 163 3.17 4.65 18.74
CA MET A 163 3.12 3.74 19.89
C MET A 163 1.69 3.25 20.25
N PHE A 164 0.67 3.66 19.50
CA PHE A 164 -0.72 3.36 19.78
C PHE A 164 -1.30 2.34 18.81
N LEU A 165 -2.13 1.43 19.32
CA LEU A 165 -3.10 0.70 18.53
C LEU A 165 -4.46 1.37 18.72
N THR A 166 -4.95 2.01 17.68
CA THR A 166 -6.21 2.75 17.69
C THR A 166 -7.25 2.04 16.83
N ARG A 167 -8.54 2.33 17.07
CA ARG A 167 -9.62 1.86 16.19
C ARG A 167 -10.71 2.90 16.06
N ILE A 168 -11.40 2.85 14.91
CA ILE A 168 -12.61 3.63 14.66
C ILE A 168 -13.69 2.75 14.05
N LYS A 169 -14.95 3.02 14.39
CA LYS A 169 -16.08 2.37 13.74
C LYS A 169 -16.29 2.98 12.35
N ILE A 170 -16.38 2.12 11.33
CA ILE A 170 -16.62 2.53 9.94
C ILE A 170 -18.13 2.40 9.68
N ASN A 171 -18.76 3.50 9.27
CA ASN A 171 -20.13 3.49 8.79
C ASN A 171 -20.09 3.39 7.25
N THR A 172 -20.44 2.24 6.72
CA THR A 172 -20.43 1.93 5.28
C THR A 172 -21.82 2.04 4.64
N LYS A 173 -22.66 2.95 5.16
CA LYS A 173 -23.97 3.22 4.55
C LYS A 173 -23.87 4.28 3.46
#